data_7e7dd49f951866ffce4a68b156d91a27
#
_entry.id   7e7dd49f951866ffce4a68b156d91a27
#
_cell.length_a   1.000
_cell.length_b   1.000
_cell.length_c   1.000
_cell.angle_alpha   90.00
_cell.angle_beta   90.00
_cell.angle_gamma   90.00
#
_symmetry.space_group_name_H-M   'P 1'
#
loop_
_entity.id
_entity.type
_entity.pdbx_description
1 polymer ?
#
loop_
_entity_poly.entity_id
_entity_poly.type
_entity_poly.pdbx_seq_one_letter_code
_entity_poly.pdbx_strand_id
1 'polypeptide(L)'
;MSGFNLSALAVRERSVTLFLLVAISIAGVVAFLKLGRAEDPSFTIKQMTVVTAWPGATAKEMEELVAERLEKRMQELRWYDRTETFTRPGLAFTTVFLLDSTPPADVPEQFYQARKKLGDEARQLPPGVIGPMVNDEYADVTFALYALKARGEAHRRLVRDAETLRQRLLHVPGVKKVNIIGEQAERIFVEFSDERLATLGVSPRDIFGALNSRNAMTPAGAIEAKGPQVLIRLDGAIDDLQKIRNTPVAAHGRTLKLADIAEVKRGYEDPASFLIRNNGEPTLLLGVVMREGWNGLDLGSALEAEAAAINAQMPLGMTLSKVTDQSDNIRTAVDEFMVKFLVALGVVMLVSFLSMGWRVGIVVAAAVPLTLAAVFIVMAATGKDFDRITLGSLILALGLLVDDAIIAIEMMLVKMEEGYDRIGAAAYAWSHTAAPMLAGTLVTAIGFMPNGFAKSTAGEYTSNMFWIVGIALIASWVVAVVFTPYLGVKLLPNIEKRAGGHEAIYDTPHYNRFRRFLGLVIRRKWLVAASVVGAFIIAVLGMGVVKQQFFPMSDRPEVLVEVQMPYGTSIEQTSAATAKVEAWLAR
;
A
#
# COMPACT_ATOMS: atom_id res chain seq x y z
N MET A 1 -37.52 11.64 38.51
CA MET A 1 -36.27 10.88 38.47
C MET A 1 -35.23 11.75 37.77
N SER A 2 -34.28 12.32 38.52
CA SER A 2 -33.16 13.12 37.96
C SER A 2 -32.12 12.15 37.38
N GLY A 3 -32.46 11.55 36.25
CA GLY A 3 -31.49 10.77 35.48
C GLY A 3 -30.39 11.68 34.93
N PHE A 4 -29.21 11.17 34.81
CA PHE A 4 -28.07 11.83 34.16
C PHE A 4 -28.46 12.37 32.79
N ASN A 5 -28.36 13.69 32.58
CA ASN A 5 -28.77 14.38 31.35
C ASN A 5 -27.61 15.20 30.83
N LEU A 6 -26.93 14.66 29.78
CA LEU A 6 -25.76 15.29 29.17
C LEU A 6 -26.06 16.63 28.51
N SER A 7 -27.22 16.79 27.88
CA SER A 7 -27.61 18.05 27.24
C SER A 7 -27.85 19.15 28.28
N ALA A 8 -28.52 18.83 29.39
CA ALA A 8 -28.70 19.77 30.48
C ALA A 8 -27.37 20.14 31.18
N LEU A 9 -26.47 19.17 31.34
CA LEU A 9 -25.14 19.40 31.88
C LEU A 9 -24.33 20.31 30.97
N ALA A 10 -24.30 20.02 29.67
CA ALA A 10 -23.56 20.81 28.68
C ALA A 10 -24.04 22.27 28.61
N VAL A 11 -25.34 22.51 28.78
CA VAL A 11 -25.92 23.85 28.79
C VAL A 11 -25.68 24.58 30.11
N ARG A 12 -25.62 23.86 31.24
CA ARG A 12 -25.32 24.44 32.56
C ARG A 12 -23.85 24.83 32.67
N GLU A 13 -22.95 23.89 32.32
CA GLU A 13 -21.50 24.06 32.39
C GLU A 13 -20.94 24.69 31.11
N ARG A 14 -21.45 25.90 30.79
CA ARG A 14 -21.16 26.60 29.52
C ARG A 14 -19.68 26.78 29.22
N SER A 15 -18.88 27.08 30.24
CA SER A 15 -17.45 27.32 30.10
C SER A 15 -16.70 26.04 29.74
N VAL A 16 -17.07 24.92 30.38
CA VAL A 16 -16.47 23.60 30.10
C VAL A 16 -16.85 23.14 28.69
N THR A 17 -18.12 23.28 28.32
CA THR A 17 -18.59 22.89 26.98
C THR A 17 -17.93 23.71 25.87
N LEU A 18 -17.78 25.02 26.08
CA LEU A 18 -17.07 25.89 25.14
C LEU A 18 -15.59 25.51 25.03
N PHE A 19 -14.93 25.28 26.18
CA PHE A 19 -13.53 24.83 26.19
C PHE A 19 -13.35 23.53 25.42
N LEU A 20 -14.20 22.53 25.67
CA LEU A 20 -14.15 21.24 24.95
C LEU A 20 -14.39 21.41 23.45
N LEU A 21 -15.36 22.26 23.06
CA LEU A 21 -15.63 22.57 21.64
C LEU A 21 -14.40 23.14 20.96
N VAL A 22 -13.76 24.14 21.56
CA VAL A 22 -12.55 24.77 21.02
C VAL A 22 -11.38 23.80 21.01
N ALA A 23 -11.18 23.05 22.10
CA ALA A 23 -10.12 22.06 22.23
C ALA A 23 -10.24 20.95 21.16
N ILE A 24 -11.43 20.37 20.97
CA ILE A 24 -11.68 19.36 19.92
C ILE A 24 -11.46 19.95 18.54
N SER A 25 -11.92 21.19 18.27
CA SER A 25 -11.73 21.83 16.98
C SER A 25 -10.26 22.02 16.66
N ILE A 26 -9.47 22.56 17.60
CA ILE A 26 -8.02 22.77 17.41
C ILE A 26 -7.29 21.43 17.27
N ALA A 27 -7.55 20.48 18.18
CA ALA A 27 -6.92 19.15 18.13
C ALA A 27 -7.28 18.39 16.85
N GLY A 28 -8.52 18.52 16.36
CA GLY A 28 -8.96 17.95 15.10
C GLY A 28 -8.23 18.52 13.89
N VAL A 29 -8.03 19.85 13.84
CA VAL A 29 -7.24 20.47 12.77
C VAL A 29 -5.78 20.00 12.83
N VAL A 30 -5.17 19.93 14.01
CA VAL A 30 -3.81 19.43 14.17
C VAL A 30 -3.72 17.95 13.76
N ALA A 31 -4.70 17.12 14.13
CA ALA A 31 -4.79 15.74 13.72
C ALA A 31 -4.89 15.61 12.19
N PHE A 32 -5.79 16.38 11.56
CA PHE A 32 -5.95 16.41 10.10
C PHE A 32 -4.65 16.74 9.36
N LEU A 33 -3.87 17.68 9.87
CA LEU A 33 -2.58 18.07 9.29
C LEU A 33 -1.48 17.03 9.49
N LYS A 34 -1.58 16.20 10.55
CA LYS A 34 -0.57 15.18 10.89
C LYS A 34 -0.89 13.78 10.37
N LEU A 35 -2.15 13.53 9.97
CA LEU A 35 -2.53 12.24 9.43
C LEU A 35 -1.72 11.90 8.18
N GLY A 36 -1.20 10.67 8.12
CA GLY A 36 -0.53 10.12 6.97
C GLY A 36 -1.43 10.11 5.73
N ARG A 37 -0.81 10.10 4.57
CA ARG A 37 -1.52 10.09 3.29
C ARG A 37 -0.96 9.00 2.41
N ALA A 38 -1.81 8.06 2.02
CA ALA A 38 -1.53 6.95 1.13
C ALA A 38 -2.55 6.94 -0.02
N GLU A 39 -2.22 6.28 -1.11
CA GLU A 39 -3.17 6.08 -2.21
C GLU A 39 -4.25 5.08 -1.81
N ASP A 40 -3.81 3.91 -1.35
CA ASP A 40 -4.66 2.81 -0.93
C ASP A 40 -4.28 2.32 0.48
N PRO A 41 -5.20 1.70 1.23
CA PRO A 41 -4.87 1.09 2.49
C PRO A 41 -3.90 -0.08 2.30
N SER A 42 -2.99 -0.26 3.24
CA SER A 42 -2.10 -1.41 3.24
C SER A 42 -2.88 -2.70 3.49
N PHE A 43 -2.53 -3.75 2.75
CA PHE A 43 -3.02 -5.10 2.97
C PHE A 43 -1.89 -6.10 2.84
N THR A 44 -2.05 -7.26 3.44
CA THR A 44 -0.99 -8.28 3.48
C THR A 44 -1.04 -9.15 2.23
N ILE A 45 0.08 -9.21 1.50
CA ILE A 45 0.24 -10.13 0.37
C ILE A 45 0.53 -11.53 0.91
N LYS A 46 -0.35 -12.48 0.61
CA LYS A 46 -0.34 -13.86 1.11
C LYS A 46 0.24 -14.84 0.10
N GLN A 47 1.25 -14.38 -0.64
CA GLN A 47 1.95 -15.17 -1.64
C GLN A 47 3.45 -14.93 -1.59
N MET A 48 4.22 -15.96 -1.92
CA MET A 48 5.66 -15.86 -2.12
C MET A 48 6.06 -16.61 -3.38
N THR A 49 7.21 -16.25 -3.95
CA THR A 49 7.73 -16.89 -5.15
C THR A 49 9.02 -17.65 -4.85
N VAL A 50 9.19 -18.77 -5.53
CA VAL A 50 10.35 -19.65 -5.39
C VAL A 50 10.89 -19.95 -6.77
N VAL A 51 12.16 -19.64 -6.99
CA VAL A 51 12.86 -19.91 -8.26
C VAL A 51 13.88 -21.00 -8.04
N THR A 52 13.84 -22.03 -8.88
CA THR A 52 14.82 -23.12 -8.83
C THR A 52 15.37 -23.36 -10.23
N ALA A 53 16.68 -23.39 -10.35
CA ALA A 53 17.36 -23.62 -11.63
C ALA A 53 18.07 -24.96 -11.63
N TRP A 54 18.04 -25.66 -12.75
CA TRP A 54 18.81 -26.88 -12.99
C TRP A 54 19.30 -26.88 -14.44
N PRO A 55 20.47 -26.29 -14.69
CA PRO A 55 21.03 -26.19 -16.04
C PRO A 55 21.14 -27.54 -16.74
N GLY A 56 20.60 -27.64 -17.95
CA GLY A 56 20.61 -28.85 -18.75
C GLY A 56 19.39 -29.78 -18.56
N ALA A 57 18.56 -29.56 -17.54
CA ALA A 57 17.33 -30.33 -17.34
C ALA A 57 16.23 -29.93 -18.36
N THR A 58 15.42 -30.89 -18.76
CA THR A 58 14.20 -30.66 -19.53
C THR A 58 13.09 -30.07 -18.66
N ALA A 59 12.05 -29.48 -19.25
CA ALA A 59 10.90 -28.99 -18.51
C ALA A 59 10.20 -30.10 -17.70
N LYS A 60 10.15 -31.31 -18.23
CA LYS A 60 9.56 -32.50 -17.57
C LYS A 60 10.40 -32.96 -16.36
N GLU A 61 11.71 -32.99 -16.47
CA GLU A 61 12.60 -33.29 -15.32
C GLU A 61 12.49 -32.21 -14.24
N MET A 62 12.37 -30.94 -14.63
CA MET A 62 12.10 -29.83 -13.68
C MET A 62 10.77 -30.03 -12.95
N GLU A 63 9.72 -30.49 -13.64
CA GLU A 63 8.41 -30.75 -13.06
C GLU A 63 8.47 -31.92 -12.09
N GLU A 64 8.92 -33.11 -12.56
CA GLU A 64 8.83 -34.37 -11.82
C GLU A 64 9.86 -34.48 -10.67
N LEU A 65 11.08 -33.99 -10.87
CA LEU A 65 12.18 -34.17 -9.92
C LEU A 65 12.43 -32.97 -8.99
N VAL A 66 11.94 -31.80 -9.36
CA VAL A 66 12.16 -30.56 -8.59
C VAL A 66 10.83 -29.99 -8.11
N ALA A 67 9.95 -29.59 -9.02
CA ALA A 67 8.73 -28.86 -8.68
C ALA A 67 7.79 -29.68 -7.78
N GLU A 68 7.49 -30.92 -8.15
CA GLU A 68 6.61 -31.79 -7.38
C GLU A 68 7.09 -31.99 -5.93
N ARG A 69 8.40 -32.10 -5.72
CA ARG A 69 8.96 -32.25 -4.37
C ARG A 69 8.78 -31.00 -3.54
N LEU A 70 9.06 -29.83 -4.12
CA LEU A 70 8.91 -28.54 -3.45
C LEU A 70 7.44 -28.27 -3.13
N GLU A 71 6.53 -28.56 -4.07
CA GLU A 71 5.08 -28.39 -3.87
C GLU A 71 4.55 -29.29 -2.73
N LYS A 72 4.96 -30.54 -2.66
CA LYS A 72 4.58 -31.45 -1.55
C LYS A 72 4.98 -30.90 -0.19
N ARG A 73 6.15 -30.23 -0.10
CA ARG A 73 6.57 -29.58 1.15
C ARG A 73 5.74 -28.36 1.47
N MET A 74 5.29 -27.59 0.48
CA MET A 74 4.45 -26.42 0.71
C MET A 74 3.05 -26.80 1.20
N GLN A 75 2.51 -27.95 0.78
CA GLN A 75 1.23 -28.48 1.25
C GLN A 75 1.19 -28.75 2.77
N GLU A 76 2.34 -28.86 3.41
CA GLU A 76 2.44 -29.03 4.87
C GLU A 76 2.34 -27.73 5.67
N LEU A 77 2.18 -26.59 5.02
CA LEU A 77 1.99 -25.31 5.71
C LEU A 77 0.58 -25.24 6.31
N ARG A 78 0.48 -24.66 7.51
CA ARG A 78 -0.81 -24.55 8.22
C ARG A 78 -1.88 -23.79 7.44
N TRP A 79 -1.48 -22.75 6.73
CA TRP A 79 -2.38 -21.87 5.98
C TRP A 79 -2.21 -22.02 4.46
N TYR A 80 -1.78 -23.21 4.01
CA TYR A 80 -1.63 -23.50 2.59
C TYR A 80 -2.97 -23.43 1.85
N ASP A 81 -3.00 -22.76 0.72
CA ASP A 81 -4.12 -22.77 -0.23
C ASP A 81 -3.74 -23.61 -1.45
N ARG A 82 -2.79 -23.13 -2.24
CA ARG A 82 -2.32 -23.78 -3.46
C ARG A 82 -0.91 -23.36 -3.84
N THR A 83 -0.32 -24.11 -4.74
CA THR A 83 0.89 -23.74 -5.49
C THR A 83 0.58 -23.68 -6.98
N GLU A 84 1.20 -22.74 -7.66
CA GLU A 84 1.17 -22.62 -9.11
C GLU A 84 2.60 -22.63 -9.61
N THR A 85 2.97 -23.68 -10.38
CA THR A 85 4.34 -23.82 -10.88
C THR A 85 4.37 -23.77 -12.40
N PHE A 86 5.27 -22.94 -12.90
CA PHE A 86 5.63 -22.90 -14.31
C PHE A 86 7.02 -23.48 -14.49
N THR A 87 7.14 -24.54 -15.30
CA THR A 87 8.41 -25.17 -15.61
C THR A 87 8.81 -24.93 -17.07
N ARG A 88 10.09 -24.72 -17.28
CA ARG A 88 10.72 -24.67 -18.59
C ARG A 88 12.09 -25.35 -18.52
N PRO A 89 12.75 -25.67 -19.64
CA PRO A 89 14.06 -26.29 -19.59
C PRO A 89 15.03 -25.47 -18.71
N GLY A 90 15.56 -26.14 -17.69
CA GLY A 90 16.51 -25.56 -16.74
C GLY A 90 15.95 -24.65 -15.66
N LEU A 91 14.62 -24.41 -15.60
CA LEU A 91 14.03 -23.49 -14.62
C LEU A 91 12.63 -23.92 -14.17
N ALA A 92 12.37 -23.78 -12.86
CA ALA A 92 11.03 -23.83 -12.27
C ALA A 92 10.76 -22.54 -11.52
N PHE A 93 9.59 -21.98 -11.74
CA PHE A 93 9.08 -20.82 -11.03
C PHE A 93 7.79 -21.23 -10.33
N THR A 94 7.82 -21.27 -9.00
CA THR A 94 6.70 -21.70 -8.16
C THR A 94 6.18 -20.52 -7.36
N THR A 95 4.88 -20.26 -7.45
CA THR A 95 4.19 -19.31 -6.57
C THR A 95 3.41 -20.11 -5.53
N VAL A 96 3.64 -19.81 -4.28
CA VAL A 96 2.94 -20.42 -3.14
C VAL A 96 1.93 -19.43 -2.60
N PHE A 97 0.68 -19.84 -2.55
CA PHE A 97 -0.43 -19.05 -2.02
C PHE A 97 -0.85 -19.58 -0.66
N LEU A 98 -1.01 -18.68 0.30
CA LEU A 98 -1.66 -18.97 1.57
C LEU A 98 -3.16 -18.70 1.45
N LEU A 99 -3.95 -19.34 2.30
CA LEU A 99 -5.40 -19.11 2.39
C LEU A 99 -5.69 -17.61 2.56
N ASP A 100 -6.70 -17.12 1.87
CA ASP A 100 -7.12 -15.72 1.95
C ASP A 100 -7.52 -15.32 3.38
N SER A 101 -7.99 -16.29 4.18
CA SER A 101 -8.32 -16.10 5.59
C SER A 101 -7.13 -16.08 6.56
N THR A 102 -5.89 -16.25 6.06
CA THR A 102 -4.68 -16.21 6.90
C THR A 102 -4.58 -14.87 7.63
N PRO A 103 -4.46 -14.86 8.96
CA PRO A 103 -4.26 -13.61 9.71
C PRO A 103 -2.96 -12.92 9.26
N PRO A 104 -2.96 -11.58 9.08
CA PRO A 104 -1.75 -10.85 8.69
C PRO A 104 -0.54 -11.11 9.60
N ALA A 105 -0.77 -11.26 10.90
CA ALA A 105 0.29 -11.54 11.88
C ALA A 105 0.95 -12.92 11.70
N ASP A 106 0.24 -13.89 11.10
CA ASP A 106 0.74 -15.25 10.90
C ASP A 106 1.54 -15.38 9.58
N VAL A 107 1.36 -14.47 8.63
CA VAL A 107 1.99 -14.56 7.29
C VAL A 107 3.52 -14.60 7.35
N PRO A 108 4.23 -13.74 8.11
CA PRO A 108 5.68 -13.81 8.22
C PRO A 108 6.18 -15.15 8.77
N GLU A 109 5.48 -15.73 9.75
CA GLU A 109 5.82 -17.03 10.32
C GLU A 109 5.61 -18.14 9.26
N GLN A 110 4.53 -18.07 8.46
CA GLN A 110 4.31 -19.06 7.39
C GLN A 110 5.40 -19.00 6.32
N PHE A 111 5.84 -17.81 5.94
CA PHE A 111 6.96 -17.65 5.00
C PHE A 111 8.28 -18.15 5.59
N TYR A 112 8.51 -17.94 6.86
CA TYR A 112 9.67 -18.52 7.56
C TYR A 112 9.61 -20.05 7.56
N GLN A 113 8.46 -20.66 7.87
CA GLN A 113 8.27 -22.11 7.83
C GLN A 113 8.43 -22.66 6.41
N ALA A 114 7.90 -21.98 5.41
CA ALA A 114 8.08 -22.34 4.01
C ALA A 114 9.57 -22.36 3.63
N ARG A 115 10.29 -21.31 3.97
CA ARG A 115 11.73 -21.17 3.70
C ARG A 115 12.53 -22.29 4.36
N LYS A 116 12.20 -22.62 5.61
CA LYS A 116 12.81 -23.73 6.34
C LYS A 116 12.58 -25.07 5.65
N LYS A 117 11.32 -25.38 5.31
CA LYS A 117 10.94 -26.64 4.63
C LYS A 117 11.60 -26.77 3.25
N LEU A 118 11.64 -25.67 2.47
CA LEU A 118 12.33 -25.62 1.18
C LEU A 118 13.83 -25.84 1.33
N GLY A 119 14.45 -25.25 2.35
CA GLY A 119 15.88 -25.44 2.66
C GLY A 119 16.22 -26.88 3.07
N ASP A 120 15.32 -27.55 3.79
CA ASP A 120 15.50 -28.96 4.15
C ASP A 120 15.37 -29.85 2.91
N GLU A 121 14.40 -29.59 2.01
CA GLU A 121 14.22 -30.35 0.78
C GLU A 121 15.33 -30.10 -0.25
N ALA A 122 15.93 -28.91 -0.26
CA ALA A 122 17.03 -28.55 -1.16
C ALA A 122 18.18 -29.58 -1.14
N ARG A 123 18.43 -30.20 0.02
CA ARG A 123 19.48 -31.22 0.19
C ARG A 123 19.15 -32.56 -0.46
N GLN A 124 17.89 -32.79 -0.80
CA GLN A 124 17.38 -34.02 -1.39
C GLN A 124 17.12 -33.86 -2.89
N LEU A 125 17.25 -32.65 -3.43
CA LEU A 125 17.10 -32.41 -4.87
C LEU A 125 18.27 -33.02 -5.66
N PRO A 126 18.08 -33.25 -6.97
CA PRO A 126 19.13 -33.82 -7.83
C PRO A 126 20.43 -32.98 -7.80
N PRO A 127 21.59 -33.59 -7.97
CA PRO A 127 22.87 -32.86 -8.04
C PRO A 127 22.87 -31.86 -9.19
N GLY A 128 23.39 -30.64 -8.93
CA GLY A 128 23.43 -29.58 -9.92
C GLY A 128 22.24 -28.64 -9.89
N VAL A 129 21.22 -28.91 -9.06
CA VAL A 129 20.11 -27.96 -8.81
C VAL A 129 20.61 -26.78 -8.00
N ILE A 130 20.26 -25.57 -8.46
CA ILE A 130 20.58 -24.28 -7.83
C ILE A 130 19.30 -23.71 -7.21
N GLY A 131 19.33 -23.40 -5.93
CA GLY A 131 18.15 -22.95 -5.16
C GLY A 131 17.58 -24.10 -4.31
N PRO A 132 16.31 -24.00 -3.84
CA PRO A 132 15.29 -22.99 -4.13
C PRO A 132 15.63 -21.59 -3.62
N MET A 133 15.49 -20.58 -4.47
CA MET A 133 15.65 -19.16 -4.12
C MET A 133 14.25 -18.59 -3.80
N VAL A 134 14.05 -18.22 -2.55
CA VAL A 134 12.75 -17.76 -2.05
C VAL A 134 12.68 -16.23 -2.05
N ASN A 135 11.66 -15.67 -2.66
CA ASN A 135 11.29 -14.27 -2.55
C ASN A 135 9.95 -14.14 -1.81
N ASP A 136 10.00 -13.76 -0.57
CA ASP A 136 8.87 -13.47 0.32
C ASP A 136 8.68 -11.95 0.56
N GLU A 137 9.54 -11.13 -0.05
CA GLU A 137 9.44 -9.66 -0.07
C GLU A 137 8.68 -9.14 -1.30
N TYR A 138 7.81 -9.95 -1.86
CA TYR A 138 7.00 -9.58 -3.04
C TYR A 138 6.11 -8.36 -2.80
N ALA A 139 5.77 -8.10 -1.52
CA ALA A 139 4.98 -6.96 -1.09
C ALA A 139 5.74 -5.63 -1.06
N ASP A 140 7.06 -5.62 -1.23
CA ASP A 140 7.87 -4.40 -1.24
C ASP A 140 7.66 -3.62 -2.55
N VAL A 141 6.61 -2.79 -2.58
CA VAL A 141 6.28 -1.97 -3.75
C VAL A 141 7.25 -0.80 -3.88
N THR A 142 7.75 -0.58 -5.08
CA THR A 142 8.60 0.58 -5.38
C THR A 142 7.75 1.86 -5.33
N PHE A 143 8.06 2.73 -4.37
CA PHE A 143 7.40 4.02 -4.18
C PHE A 143 7.83 5.05 -5.23
N ALA A 144 9.14 5.14 -5.49
CA ALA A 144 9.70 6.01 -6.52
C ALA A 144 10.80 5.27 -7.29
N LEU A 145 10.85 5.48 -8.60
CA LEU A 145 11.81 4.89 -9.50
C LEU A 145 12.62 5.98 -10.19
N TYR A 146 13.93 5.94 -10.02
CA TYR A 146 14.86 6.87 -10.64
C TYR A 146 15.74 6.15 -11.65
N ALA A 147 15.97 6.76 -12.80
CA ALA A 147 16.93 6.30 -13.82
C ALA A 147 18.24 7.08 -13.70
N LEU A 148 19.33 6.34 -13.51
CA LEU A 148 20.68 6.90 -13.52
C LEU A 148 21.25 6.76 -14.93
N LYS A 149 21.40 7.88 -15.63
CA LYS A 149 21.96 7.96 -16.97
C LYS A 149 23.37 8.51 -16.93
N ALA A 150 24.26 7.90 -17.70
CA ALA A 150 25.63 8.39 -17.89
C ALA A 150 26.09 8.08 -19.32
N ARG A 151 26.25 9.11 -20.14
CA ARG A 151 26.68 8.93 -21.53
C ARG A 151 28.18 8.62 -21.58
N GLY A 152 28.51 7.47 -22.21
CA GLY A 152 29.89 7.08 -22.46
C GLY A 152 30.69 6.57 -21.26
N GLU A 153 30.07 6.44 -20.07
CA GLU A 153 30.72 5.90 -18.90
C GLU A 153 30.72 4.36 -18.91
N ALA A 154 31.82 3.79 -18.38
CA ALA A 154 31.90 2.35 -18.21
C ALA A 154 30.88 1.87 -17.17
N HIS A 155 30.20 0.74 -17.45
CA HIS A 155 29.16 0.17 -16.57
C HIS A 155 29.62 0.03 -15.10
N ARG A 156 30.88 -0.35 -14.86
CA ARG A 156 31.46 -0.44 -13.51
C ARG A 156 31.44 0.88 -12.74
N ARG A 157 31.70 1.98 -13.42
CA ARG A 157 31.64 3.31 -12.81
C ARG A 157 30.20 3.67 -12.49
N LEU A 158 29.29 3.40 -13.43
CA LEU A 158 27.88 3.61 -13.25
C LEU A 158 27.31 2.83 -12.04
N VAL A 159 27.72 1.57 -11.86
CA VAL A 159 27.32 0.75 -10.69
C VAL A 159 27.86 1.34 -9.39
N ARG A 160 29.12 1.79 -9.33
CA ARG A 160 29.67 2.44 -8.12
C ARG A 160 28.97 3.74 -7.79
N ASP A 161 28.66 4.53 -8.80
CA ASP A 161 27.94 5.77 -8.62
C ASP A 161 26.50 5.48 -8.16
N ALA A 162 25.84 4.47 -8.73
CA ALA A 162 24.53 3.99 -8.29
C ALA A 162 24.54 3.53 -6.82
N GLU A 163 25.58 2.81 -6.38
CA GLU A 163 25.74 2.40 -4.98
C GLU A 163 25.90 3.61 -4.04
N THR A 164 26.67 4.62 -4.46
CA THR A 164 26.82 5.87 -3.69
C THR A 164 25.49 6.60 -3.57
N LEU A 165 24.73 6.67 -4.67
CA LEU A 165 23.40 7.28 -4.69
C LEU A 165 22.40 6.48 -3.87
N ARG A 166 22.46 5.14 -3.93
CA ARG A 166 21.65 4.25 -3.10
C ARG A 166 21.84 4.58 -1.62
N GLN A 167 23.08 4.76 -1.17
CA GLN A 167 23.37 5.14 0.22
C GLN A 167 22.79 6.50 0.58
N ARG A 168 22.88 7.49 -0.31
CA ARG A 168 22.28 8.82 -0.07
C ARG A 168 20.76 8.75 0.04
N LEU A 169 20.10 8.06 -0.89
CA LEU A 169 18.64 7.90 -0.88
C LEU A 169 18.17 7.09 0.34
N LEU A 170 18.96 6.13 0.82
CA LEU A 170 18.63 5.35 2.02
C LEU A 170 18.60 6.20 3.30
N HIS A 171 19.32 7.33 3.34
CA HIS A 171 19.31 8.25 4.48
C HIS A 171 18.12 9.23 4.47
N VAL A 172 17.33 9.27 3.40
CA VAL A 172 16.13 10.10 3.36
C VAL A 172 15.09 9.55 4.35
N PRO A 173 14.53 10.40 5.23
CA PRO A 173 13.54 9.96 6.20
C PRO A 173 12.33 9.31 5.52
N GLY A 174 11.91 8.14 6.01
CA GLY A 174 10.79 7.39 5.43
C GLY A 174 11.18 6.34 4.39
N VAL A 175 12.44 6.27 3.97
CA VAL A 175 12.93 5.20 3.10
C VAL A 175 13.18 3.94 3.93
N LYS A 176 12.63 2.80 3.47
CA LYS A 176 12.88 1.46 4.03
C LYS A 176 14.10 0.83 3.36
N LYS A 177 14.15 0.88 2.03
CA LYS A 177 15.11 0.15 1.20
C LYS A 177 15.26 0.84 -0.15
N VAL A 178 16.44 0.73 -0.76
CA VAL A 178 16.70 1.18 -2.12
C VAL A 178 17.34 0.03 -2.89
N ASN A 179 16.72 -0.37 -4.00
CA ASN A 179 17.18 -1.45 -4.86
C ASN A 179 17.85 -0.87 -6.12
N ILE A 180 19.02 -1.38 -6.48
CA ILE A 180 19.61 -1.12 -7.80
C ILE A 180 19.09 -2.20 -8.76
N ILE A 181 18.56 -1.79 -9.89
CA ILE A 181 17.97 -2.68 -10.89
C ILE A 181 18.70 -2.44 -12.22
N GLY A 182 19.06 -3.52 -12.91
CA GLY A 182 19.80 -3.47 -14.18
C GLY A 182 21.30 -3.63 -14.03
N GLU A 183 21.81 -3.89 -12.82
CA GLU A 183 23.20 -4.24 -12.61
C GLU A 183 23.52 -5.58 -13.27
N GLN A 184 24.59 -5.59 -14.09
CA GLN A 184 25.13 -6.81 -14.67
C GLN A 184 26.23 -7.36 -13.79
N ALA A 185 26.21 -8.66 -13.55
CA ALA A 185 27.23 -9.31 -12.76
C ALA A 185 28.63 -9.19 -13.42
N GLU A 186 29.59 -8.59 -12.70
CA GLU A 186 30.97 -8.52 -13.18
C GLU A 186 31.58 -9.93 -13.19
N ARG A 187 32.29 -10.28 -14.28
CA ARG A 187 32.93 -11.57 -14.49
C ARG A 187 34.38 -11.36 -14.88
N ILE A 188 35.22 -12.32 -14.55
CA ILE A 188 36.57 -12.41 -15.06
C ILE A 188 36.63 -13.61 -15.99
N PHE A 189 36.87 -13.33 -17.25
CA PHE A 189 37.00 -14.34 -18.31
C PHE A 189 38.46 -14.79 -18.39
N VAL A 190 38.64 -16.09 -18.45
CA VAL A 190 39.92 -16.74 -18.75
C VAL A 190 39.74 -17.45 -20.08
N GLU A 191 40.13 -16.79 -21.16
CA GLU A 191 39.97 -17.28 -22.52
C GLU A 191 41.22 -17.99 -22.98
N PHE A 192 41.08 -19.23 -23.45
CA PHE A 192 42.18 -20.03 -23.95
C PHE A 192 41.79 -20.71 -25.26
N SER A 193 42.79 -21.02 -26.13
CA SER A 193 42.52 -21.83 -27.31
C SER A 193 43.04 -23.26 -27.07
N ASP A 194 42.29 -24.23 -27.57
CA ASP A 194 42.64 -25.65 -27.47
C ASP A 194 43.98 -25.96 -28.11
N GLU A 195 44.32 -25.28 -29.23
CA GLU A 195 45.58 -25.40 -29.93
C GLU A 195 46.75 -24.96 -29.07
N ARG A 196 46.60 -23.83 -28.33
CA ARG A 196 47.64 -23.33 -27.43
C ARG A 196 47.80 -24.21 -26.22
N LEU A 197 46.70 -24.74 -25.64
CA LEU A 197 46.75 -25.68 -24.55
C LEU A 197 47.45 -26.98 -24.95
N ALA A 198 47.11 -27.54 -26.11
CA ALA A 198 47.75 -28.74 -26.65
C ALA A 198 49.26 -28.55 -26.86
N THR A 199 49.67 -27.40 -27.45
CA THR A 199 51.07 -27.07 -27.68
C THR A 199 51.88 -26.97 -26.38
N LEU A 200 51.24 -26.45 -25.32
CA LEU A 200 51.90 -26.27 -23.98
C LEU A 200 51.75 -27.51 -23.09
N GLY A 201 50.98 -28.50 -23.48
CA GLY A 201 50.69 -29.70 -22.71
C GLY A 201 49.89 -29.43 -21.42
N VAL A 202 49.00 -28.41 -21.47
CA VAL A 202 48.14 -28.00 -20.34
C VAL A 202 46.72 -28.44 -20.60
N SER A 203 46.05 -29.00 -19.60
CA SER A 203 44.63 -29.32 -19.71
C SER A 203 43.76 -28.21 -19.07
N PRO A 204 42.53 -28.03 -19.50
CA PRO A 204 41.60 -27.14 -18.81
C PRO A 204 41.46 -27.44 -17.31
N ARG A 205 41.54 -28.73 -16.92
CA ARG A 205 41.51 -29.17 -15.52
C ARG A 205 42.67 -28.59 -14.68
N ASP A 206 43.87 -28.48 -15.28
CA ASP A 206 45.03 -27.91 -14.58
C ASP A 206 44.82 -26.42 -14.30
N ILE A 207 44.18 -25.69 -15.23
CA ILE A 207 43.79 -24.29 -15.04
C ILE A 207 42.76 -24.15 -13.91
N PHE A 208 41.66 -24.95 -13.96
CA PHE A 208 40.63 -24.93 -12.91
C PHE A 208 41.23 -25.33 -11.54
N GLY A 209 42.05 -26.35 -11.49
CA GLY A 209 42.73 -26.77 -10.27
C GLY A 209 43.61 -25.66 -9.68
N ALA A 210 44.41 -24.98 -10.52
CA ALA A 210 45.25 -23.88 -10.10
C ALA A 210 44.48 -22.68 -9.58
N LEU A 211 43.38 -22.30 -10.23
CA LEU A 211 42.49 -21.20 -9.81
C LEU A 211 41.78 -21.54 -8.49
N ASN A 212 41.22 -22.73 -8.36
CA ASN A 212 40.53 -23.17 -7.15
C ASN A 212 41.45 -23.27 -5.94
N SER A 213 42.65 -23.84 -6.14
CA SER A 213 43.62 -23.99 -5.04
C SER A 213 44.15 -22.64 -4.54
N ARG A 214 44.24 -21.63 -5.41
CA ARG A 214 44.74 -20.31 -5.04
C ARG A 214 43.67 -19.41 -4.45
N ASN A 215 42.40 -19.58 -4.78
CA ASN A 215 41.30 -18.79 -4.23
C ASN A 215 40.82 -19.31 -2.86
N ALA A 216 41.76 -19.76 -2.05
CA ALA A 216 41.51 -20.26 -0.70
C ALA A 216 42.17 -19.36 0.33
N MET A 217 41.36 -18.78 1.23
CA MET A 217 41.89 -18.16 2.46
C MET A 217 42.06 -19.26 3.50
N THR A 218 43.29 -19.63 3.77
CA THR A 218 43.61 -20.65 4.77
C THR A 218 44.10 -19.97 6.05
N PRO A 219 43.45 -20.16 7.20
CA PRO A 219 43.98 -19.69 8.47
C PRO A 219 45.29 -20.46 8.75
N ALA A 220 46.38 -19.73 8.92
CA ALA A 220 47.70 -20.30 9.15
C ALA A 220 48.11 -20.28 10.64
N GLY A 221 47.13 -20.05 11.54
CA GLY A 221 47.37 -20.00 12.97
C GLY A 221 47.57 -18.58 13.52
N ALA A 222 48.08 -18.50 14.73
CA ALA A 222 48.34 -17.23 15.40
C ALA A 222 49.68 -17.31 16.14
N ILE A 223 50.42 -16.21 16.22
CA ILE A 223 51.59 -16.07 17.07
C ILE A 223 51.13 -15.47 18.40
N GLU A 224 51.31 -16.22 19.47
CA GLU A 224 51.16 -15.72 20.82
C GLU A 224 52.45 -14.99 21.26
N ALA A 225 52.34 -13.68 21.43
CA ALA A 225 53.39 -12.83 21.98
C ALA A 225 52.93 -12.23 23.31
N LYS A 226 53.85 -11.61 24.06
CA LYS A 226 53.52 -10.86 25.31
C LYS A 226 52.71 -9.58 25.03
N GLY A 227 51.79 -9.61 24.04
CA GLY A 227 50.97 -8.52 23.57
C GLY A 227 49.73 -9.06 22.85
N PRO A 228 49.10 -8.26 22.00
CA PRO A 228 47.94 -8.72 21.22
C PRO A 228 48.35 -9.88 20.30
N GLN A 229 47.48 -10.88 20.21
CA GLN A 229 47.62 -12.05 19.33
C GLN A 229 47.73 -11.60 17.87
N VAL A 230 48.78 -12.04 17.17
CA VAL A 230 48.95 -11.79 15.74
C VAL A 230 48.43 -12.97 14.95
N LEU A 231 47.28 -12.76 14.28
CA LEU A 231 46.70 -13.78 13.40
C LEU A 231 47.50 -13.85 12.10
N ILE A 232 47.97 -15.06 11.76
CA ILE A 232 48.62 -15.33 10.47
C ILE A 232 47.57 -15.93 9.55
N ARG A 233 47.40 -15.35 8.37
CA ARG A 233 46.59 -15.93 7.29
C ARG A 233 47.41 -15.96 6.00
N LEU A 234 47.22 -17.02 5.24
CA LEU A 234 47.69 -17.06 3.86
C LEU A 234 46.66 -16.32 3.01
N ASP A 235 47.05 -15.20 2.44
CA ASP A 235 46.19 -14.40 1.56
C ASP A 235 46.26 -14.96 0.13
N GLY A 236 45.39 -15.93 -0.13
CA GLY A 236 45.18 -16.50 -1.44
C GLY A 236 44.03 -15.83 -2.20
N ALA A 237 43.40 -14.76 -1.64
CA ALA A 237 42.28 -14.11 -2.27
C ALA A 237 42.64 -13.51 -3.63
N ILE A 238 41.85 -13.88 -4.63
CA ILE A 238 41.95 -13.34 -5.98
C ILE A 238 41.14 -12.05 -6.04
N ASP A 239 41.75 -10.93 -5.70
CA ASP A 239 41.17 -9.60 -5.64
C ASP A 239 41.60 -8.67 -6.79
N ASP A 240 42.63 -9.08 -7.55
CA ASP A 240 43.17 -8.31 -8.67
C ASP A 240 43.45 -9.20 -9.89
N LEU A 241 43.23 -8.61 -11.11
CA LEU A 241 43.55 -9.25 -12.39
C LEU A 241 45.01 -9.69 -12.50
N GLN A 242 45.95 -8.93 -11.93
CA GLN A 242 47.36 -9.28 -11.95
C GLN A 242 47.65 -10.54 -11.13
N LYS A 243 46.96 -10.72 -10.00
CA LYS A 243 47.06 -11.95 -9.21
C LYS A 243 46.57 -13.16 -10.01
N ILE A 244 45.51 -13.01 -10.76
CA ILE A 244 44.98 -14.07 -11.64
C ILE A 244 45.97 -14.38 -12.77
N ARG A 245 46.45 -13.36 -13.47
CA ARG A 245 47.44 -13.49 -14.55
C ARG A 245 48.70 -14.19 -14.10
N ASN A 246 49.16 -13.91 -12.88
CA ASN A 246 50.36 -14.50 -12.28
C ASN A 246 50.10 -15.85 -11.58
N THR A 247 48.88 -16.42 -11.69
CA THR A 247 48.59 -17.73 -11.08
C THR A 247 49.47 -18.81 -11.73
N PRO A 248 50.25 -19.56 -10.94
CA PRO A 248 51.06 -20.65 -11.45
C PRO A 248 50.16 -21.85 -11.80
N VAL A 249 50.26 -22.32 -13.03
CA VAL A 249 49.61 -23.53 -13.52
C VAL A 249 50.71 -24.58 -13.71
N ALA A 250 50.60 -25.67 -12.98
CA ALA A 250 51.54 -26.80 -13.08
C ALA A 250 51.00 -27.82 -14.10
N ALA A 251 51.81 -28.11 -15.13
CA ALA A 251 51.51 -29.12 -16.13
C ALA A 251 52.79 -29.84 -16.55
N HIS A 252 52.77 -31.15 -16.56
CA HIS A 252 53.90 -32.01 -16.96
C HIS A 252 55.28 -31.63 -16.32
N GLY A 253 55.28 -31.31 -15.03
CA GLY A 253 56.50 -30.95 -14.29
C GLY A 253 57.04 -29.54 -14.56
N ARG A 254 56.33 -28.72 -15.32
CA ARG A 254 56.64 -27.29 -15.58
C ARG A 254 55.58 -26.42 -14.91
N THR A 255 55.99 -25.24 -14.50
CA THR A 255 55.10 -24.21 -13.96
C THR A 255 55.07 -23.04 -14.93
N LEU A 256 53.90 -22.75 -15.47
CA LEU A 256 53.63 -21.63 -16.37
C LEU A 256 52.74 -20.59 -15.68
N LYS A 257 52.84 -19.34 -16.05
CA LYS A 257 51.87 -18.34 -15.59
C LYS A 257 50.59 -18.46 -16.39
N LEU A 258 49.44 -18.24 -15.77
CA LEU A 258 48.15 -18.27 -16.46
C LEU A 258 48.11 -17.29 -17.64
N ALA A 259 48.78 -16.11 -17.52
CA ALA A 259 48.89 -15.13 -18.61
C ALA A 259 49.63 -15.65 -19.85
N ASP A 260 50.49 -16.67 -19.68
CA ASP A 260 51.22 -17.29 -20.80
C ASP A 260 50.35 -18.31 -21.55
N ILE A 261 49.28 -18.79 -20.92
CA ILE A 261 48.41 -19.85 -21.39
C ILE A 261 47.06 -19.29 -21.92
N ALA A 262 46.52 -18.29 -21.21
CA ALA A 262 45.20 -17.77 -21.41
C ALA A 262 45.18 -16.23 -21.37
N GLU A 263 44.24 -15.64 -22.08
CA GLU A 263 43.93 -14.21 -21.97
C GLU A 263 42.99 -13.99 -20.79
N VAL A 264 43.38 -13.12 -19.84
CA VAL A 264 42.56 -12.80 -18.67
C VAL A 264 41.96 -11.40 -18.84
N LYS A 265 40.65 -11.34 -18.99
CA LYS A 265 39.88 -10.12 -19.20
C LYS A 265 38.85 -9.93 -18.10
N ARG A 266 38.55 -8.69 -17.78
CA ARG A 266 37.41 -8.32 -16.96
C ARG A 266 36.28 -7.91 -17.89
N GLY A 267 35.10 -8.41 -17.65
CA GLY A 267 33.89 -8.11 -18.40
C GLY A 267 32.64 -8.26 -17.54
N TYR A 268 31.53 -8.34 -18.18
CA TYR A 268 30.23 -8.58 -17.54
C TYR A 268 29.65 -9.88 -18.06
N GLU A 269 28.60 -10.36 -17.38
CA GLU A 269 27.87 -11.53 -17.82
C GLU A 269 27.52 -11.44 -19.31
N ASP A 270 27.94 -12.44 -20.08
CA ASP A 270 27.71 -12.54 -21.53
C ASP A 270 27.21 -13.95 -21.88
N PRO A 271 25.98 -14.10 -22.43
CA PRO A 271 25.01 -13.05 -22.66
C PRO A 271 24.43 -12.47 -21.38
N ALA A 272 24.07 -11.18 -21.39
CA ALA A 272 23.42 -10.53 -20.25
C ALA A 272 22.08 -11.23 -19.92
N SER A 273 21.82 -11.46 -18.63
CA SER A 273 20.56 -12.06 -18.19
C SER A 273 19.39 -11.06 -18.13
N PHE A 274 19.72 -9.77 -17.95
CA PHE A 274 18.75 -8.69 -17.79
C PHE A 274 19.31 -7.36 -18.30
N LEU A 275 18.49 -6.63 -19.06
CA LEU A 275 18.86 -5.32 -19.61
C LEU A 275 17.77 -4.29 -19.33
N ILE A 276 18.16 -3.09 -18.94
CA ILE A 276 17.26 -1.95 -18.76
C ILE A 276 17.67 -0.81 -19.66
N ARG A 277 16.66 -0.18 -20.26
CA ARG A 277 16.80 1.06 -21.03
C ARG A 277 15.77 2.08 -20.54
N ASN A 278 16.15 3.33 -20.57
CA ASN A 278 15.26 4.45 -20.36
C ASN A 278 15.37 5.39 -21.57
N ASN A 279 14.28 5.61 -22.29
CA ASN A 279 14.25 6.38 -23.54
C ASN A 279 15.27 5.86 -24.56
N GLY A 280 15.37 4.54 -24.72
CA GLY A 280 16.27 3.89 -25.67
C GLY A 280 17.74 3.79 -25.25
N GLU A 281 18.15 4.41 -24.14
CA GLU A 281 19.54 4.38 -23.62
C GLU A 281 19.67 3.37 -22.47
N PRO A 282 20.76 2.56 -22.43
CA PRO A 282 21.05 1.70 -21.29
C PRO A 282 21.16 2.52 -20.01
N THR A 283 20.56 2.03 -18.92
CA THR A 283 20.52 2.74 -17.65
C THR A 283 20.49 1.78 -16.46
N LEU A 284 20.80 2.28 -15.28
CA LEU A 284 20.48 1.62 -14.01
C LEU A 284 19.28 2.32 -13.38
N LEU A 285 18.42 1.54 -12.74
CA LEU A 285 17.30 2.10 -11.98
C LEU A 285 17.57 1.98 -10.48
N LEU A 286 17.16 3.00 -9.76
CA LEU A 286 17.14 3.04 -8.30
C LEU A 286 15.68 3.02 -7.84
N GLY A 287 15.23 1.88 -7.33
CA GLY A 287 13.88 1.69 -6.81
C GLY A 287 13.83 1.96 -5.31
N VAL A 288 13.12 2.99 -4.91
CA VAL A 288 12.95 3.38 -3.50
C VAL A 288 11.70 2.73 -2.94
N VAL A 289 11.80 2.04 -1.81
CA VAL A 289 10.69 1.43 -1.08
C VAL A 289 10.41 2.27 0.16
N MET A 290 9.14 2.64 0.36
CA MET A 290 8.69 3.43 1.50
C MET A 290 8.57 2.57 2.76
N ARG A 291 8.84 3.15 3.93
CA ARG A 291 8.57 2.53 5.23
C ARG A 291 7.06 2.52 5.49
N GLU A 292 6.55 1.42 6.00
CA GLU A 292 5.15 1.29 6.40
C GLU A 292 4.72 2.39 7.38
N GLY A 293 3.50 2.90 7.21
CA GLY A 293 2.95 3.97 8.04
C GLY A 293 3.60 5.35 7.85
N TRP A 294 4.45 5.53 6.84
CA TRP A 294 5.03 6.84 6.53
C TRP A 294 4.12 7.66 5.61
N ASN A 295 4.18 8.99 5.74
CA ASN A 295 3.45 9.88 4.84
C ASN A 295 4.10 9.92 3.46
N GLY A 296 3.40 9.42 2.43
CA GLY A 296 3.91 9.36 1.06
C GLY A 296 4.19 10.73 0.44
N LEU A 297 3.43 11.78 0.79
CA LEU A 297 3.68 13.13 0.26
C LEU A 297 4.94 13.75 0.86
N ASP A 298 5.20 13.50 2.16
CA ASP A 298 6.42 13.98 2.83
C ASP A 298 7.64 13.27 2.26
N LEU A 299 7.55 11.94 2.04
CA LEU A 299 8.62 11.18 1.42
C LEU A 299 8.89 11.65 -0.01
N GLY A 300 7.83 11.86 -0.82
CA GLY A 300 7.98 12.35 -2.19
C GLY A 300 8.72 13.69 -2.26
N SER A 301 8.32 14.64 -1.40
CA SER A 301 8.99 15.96 -1.33
C SER A 301 10.44 15.87 -0.87
N ALA A 302 10.74 15.00 0.10
CA ALA A 302 12.11 14.77 0.59
C ALA A 302 12.99 14.11 -0.48
N LEU A 303 12.45 13.13 -1.23
CA LEU A 303 13.15 12.47 -2.34
C LEU A 303 13.40 13.44 -3.50
N GLU A 304 12.45 14.31 -3.82
CA GLU A 304 12.63 15.32 -4.86
C GLU A 304 13.73 16.33 -4.50
N ALA A 305 13.75 16.80 -3.25
CA ALA A 305 14.81 17.67 -2.73
C ALA A 305 16.18 16.99 -2.79
N GLU A 306 16.29 15.72 -2.36
CA GLU A 306 17.54 14.97 -2.40
C GLU A 306 17.99 14.69 -3.85
N ALA A 307 17.06 14.32 -4.75
CA ALA A 307 17.36 14.12 -6.16
C ALA A 307 17.88 15.40 -6.84
N ALA A 308 17.31 16.56 -6.50
CA ALA A 308 17.81 17.85 -6.96
C ALA A 308 19.22 18.15 -6.43
N ALA A 309 19.48 17.89 -5.14
CA ALA A 309 20.79 18.05 -4.54
C ALA A 309 21.83 17.11 -5.14
N ILE A 310 21.44 15.87 -5.44
CA ILE A 310 22.27 14.89 -6.16
C ILE A 310 22.62 15.43 -7.55
N ASN A 311 21.64 15.83 -8.35
CA ASN A 311 21.88 16.33 -9.70
C ASN A 311 22.77 17.58 -9.73
N ALA A 312 22.67 18.45 -8.76
CA ALA A 312 23.55 19.64 -8.64
C ALA A 312 25.04 19.29 -8.40
N GLN A 313 25.32 18.09 -7.85
CA GLN A 313 26.66 17.62 -7.53
C GLN A 313 27.21 16.60 -8.55
N MET A 314 26.37 16.13 -9.47
CA MET A 314 26.77 15.15 -10.48
C MET A 314 27.75 15.72 -11.51
N PRO A 315 28.69 14.90 -12.00
CA PRO A 315 29.53 15.25 -13.14
C PRO A 315 28.69 15.55 -14.39
N LEU A 316 29.23 16.39 -15.27
CA LEU A 316 28.62 16.65 -16.58
C LEU A 316 28.41 15.34 -17.36
N GLY A 317 27.22 15.14 -17.90
CA GLY A 317 26.84 13.93 -18.62
C GLY A 317 26.17 12.84 -17.79
N MET A 318 26.13 13.00 -16.46
CA MET A 318 25.36 12.12 -15.57
C MET A 318 24.09 12.84 -15.08
N THR A 319 22.99 12.11 -15.04
CA THR A 319 21.72 12.64 -14.51
C THR A 319 20.93 11.55 -13.80
N LEU A 320 20.31 11.93 -12.67
CA LEU A 320 19.30 11.12 -11.98
C LEU A 320 17.94 11.68 -12.36
N SER A 321 17.18 10.94 -13.18
CA SER A 321 15.85 11.36 -13.64
C SER A 321 14.76 10.52 -12.99
N LYS A 322 13.69 11.16 -12.55
CA LYS A 322 12.50 10.49 -12.03
C LYS A 322 11.78 9.77 -13.18
N VAL A 323 11.49 8.48 -13.02
CA VAL A 323 10.72 7.68 -13.98
C VAL A 323 9.25 7.61 -13.53
N THR A 324 9.01 7.25 -12.27
CA THR A 324 7.69 7.24 -11.66
C THR A 324 7.80 7.57 -10.18
N ASP A 325 6.74 8.12 -9.63
CA ASP A 325 6.66 8.53 -8.23
C ASP A 325 5.23 8.38 -7.74
N GLN A 326 5.03 7.54 -6.75
CA GLN A 326 3.71 7.31 -6.17
C GLN A 326 3.18 8.55 -5.45
N SER A 327 4.03 9.49 -5.02
CA SER A 327 3.58 10.72 -4.39
C SER A 327 2.70 11.58 -5.31
N ASP A 328 2.95 11.57 -6.62
CA ASP A 328 2.13 12.27 -7.60
C ASP A 328 0.72 11.64 -7.69
N ASN A 329 0.64 10.30 -7.65
CA ASN A 329 -0.63 9.57 -7.64
C ASN A 329 -1.40 9.80 -6.32
N ILE A 330 -0.70 9.77 -5.18
CA ILE A 330 -1.29 10.06 -3.86
C ILE A 330 -1.85 11.47 -3.85
N ARG A 331 -1.10 12.46 -4.34
CA ARG A 331 -1.56 13.87 -4.41
C ARG A 331 -2.83 13.98 -5.22
N THR A 332 -2.84 13.43 -6.43
CA THR A 332 -4.01 13.45 -7.31
C THR A 332 -5.22 12.79 -6.66
N ALA A 333 -5.05 11.61 -6.07
CA ALA A 333 -6.13 10.90 -5.38
C ALA A 333 -6.66 11.70 -4.19
N VAL A 334 -5.79 12.21 -3.32
CA VAL A 334 -6.19 12.98 -2.14
C VAL A 334 -6.88 14.28 -2.54
N ASP A 335 -6.35 15.01 -3.53
CA ASP A 335 -6.94 16.26 -3.99
C ASP A 335 -8.33 16.04 -4.60
N GLU A 336 -8.51 15.00 -5.42
CA GLU A 336 -9.79 14.64 -6.01
C GLU A 336 -10.84 14.31 -4.94
N PHE A 337 -10.48 13.46 -3.96
CA PHE A 337 -11.37 13.13 -2.85
C PHE A 337 -11.63 14.31 -1.93
N MET A 338 -10.65 15.17 -1.69
CA MET A 338 -10.83 16.38 -0.89
C MET A 338 -11.82 17.35 -1.54
N VAL A 339 -11.75 17.53 -2.85
CA VAL A 339 -12.73 18.36 -3.59
C VAL A 339 -14.13 17.73 -3.45
N LYS A 340 -14.28 16.42 -3.67
CA LYS A 340 -15.56 15.70 -3.52
C LYS A 340 -16.10 15.83 -2.09
N PHE A 341 -15.24 15.72 -1.10
CA PHE A 341 -15.59 15.88 0.32
C PHE A 341 -16.09 17.30 0.62
N LEU A 342 -15.40 18.33 0.16
CA LEU A 342 -15.83 19.73 0.36
C LEU A 342 -17.13 20.04 -0.37
N VAL A 343 -17.34 19.50 -1.57
CA VAL A 343 -18.59 19.61 -2.31
C VAL A 343 -19.72 18.93 -1.54
N ALA A 344 -19.51 17.71 -1.06
CA ALA A 344 -20.50 16.98 -0.26
C ALA A 344 -20.86 17.76 1.03
N LEU A 345 -19.87 18.27 1.74
CA LEU A 345 -20.05 19.11 2.91
C LEU A 345 -20.88 20.38 2.57
N GLY A 346 -20.52 21.05 1.48
CA GLY A 346 -21.24 22.25 1.00
C GLY A 346 -22.69 21.96 0.65
N VAL A 347 -22.98 20.84 -0.03
CA VAL A 347 -24.34 20.40 -0.38
C VAL A 347 -25.16 20.11 0.89
N VAL A 348 -24.57 19.37 1.84
CA VAL A 348 -25.24 19.04 3.11
C VAL A 348 -25.58 20.31 3.89
N MET A 349 -24.63 21.25 3.97
CA MET A 349 -24.88 22.54 4.62
C MET A 349 -25.96 23.36 3.90
N LEU A 350 -25.92 23.43 2.57
CA LEU A 350 -26.92 24.13 1.77
C LEU A 350 -28.33 23.57 1.97
N VAL A 351 -28.47 22.24 1.91
CA VAL A 351 -29.74 21.56 2.14
C VAL A 351 -30.27 21.84 3.55
N SER A 352 -29.41 21.80 4.57
CA SER A 352 -29.75 22.12 5.95
C SER A 352 -30.26 23.58 6.07
N PHE A 353 -29.60 24.55 5.41
CA PHE A 353 -30.04 25.96 5.40
C PHE A 353 -31.40 26.13 4.70
N LEU A 354 -31.60 25.45 3.58
CA LEU A 354 -32.87 25.58 2.80
C LEU A 354 -34.05 24.93 3.49
N SER A 355 -33.82 23.76 4.16
CA SER A 355 -34.90 22.98 4.79
C SER A 355 -35.31 23.52 6.15
N MET A 356 -34.35 23.98 6.96
CA MET A 356 -34.60 24.36 8.37
C MET A 356 -34.45 25.85 8.66
N GLY A 357 -34.09 26.62 7.65
CA GLY A 357 -33.82 28.06 7.79
C GLY A 357 -32.44 28.35 8.34
N TRP A 358 -31.97 29.59 8.14
CA TRP A 358 -30.56 29.93 8.32
C TRP A 358 -30.03 29.77 9.75
N ARG A 359 -30.81 30.03 10.80
CA ARG A 359 -30.35 29.94 12.19
C ARG A 359 -30.20 28.51 12.68
N VAL A 360 -31.14 27.67 12.35
CA VAL A 360 -31.07 26.24 12.67
C VAL A 360 -30.01 25.58 11.79
N GLY A 361 -29.95 25.95 10.52
CA GLY A 361 -28.94 25.49 9.59
C GLY A 361 -27.50 25.76 10.04
N ILE A 362 -27.22 26.94 10.67
CA ILE A 362 -25.89 27.22 11.25
C ILE A 362 -25.54 26.23 12.37
N VAL A 363 -26.48 25.89 13.26
CA VAL A 363 -26.19 24.94 14.35
C VAL A 363 -25.83 23.57 13.79
N VAL A 364 -26.60 23.09 12.83
CA VAL A 364 -26.34 21.82 12.14
C VAL A 364 -25.04 21.88 11.35
N ALA A 365 -24.82 22.98 10.60
CA ALA A 365 -23.59 23.21 9.85
C ALA A 365 -22.33 23.26 10.73
N ALA A 366 -22.44 23.74 11.96
CA ALA A 366 -21.33 23.74 12.93
C ALA A 366 -21.08 22.36 13.56
N ALA A 367 -22.11 21.51 13.68
CA ALA A 367 -21.99 20.18 14.24
C ALA A 367 -21.15 19.25 13.35
N VAL A 368 -21.25 19.38 12.02
CA VAL A 368 -20.54 18.48 11.07
C VAL A 368 -19.02 18.65 11.14
N PRO A 369 -18.43 19.85 11.03
CA PRO A 369 -16.98 20.02 11.18
C PRO A 369 -16.46 19.60 12.56
N LEU A 370 -17.26 19.82 13.62
CA LEU A 370 -16.90 19.39 14.97
C LEU A 370 -16.86 17.85 15.09
N THR A 371 -17.83 17.16 14.48
CA THR A 371 -17.83 15.70 14.41
C THR A 371 -16.62 15.19 13.65
N LEU A 372 -16.31 15.79 12.51
CA LEU A 372 -15.13 15.42 11.72
C LEU A 372 -13.83 15.67 12.50
N ALA A 373 -13.73 16.79 13.23
CA ALA A 373 -12.59 17.06 14.10
C ALA A 373 -12.39 15.94 15.14
N ALA A 374 -13.49 15.48 15.76
CA ALA A 374 -13.43 14.35 16.70
C ALA A 374 -13.00 13.04 15.99
N VAL A 375 -13.49 12.79 14.77
CA VAL A 375 -13.11 11.62 13.96
C VAL A 375 -11.61 11.67 13.64
N PHE A 376 -11.07 12.80 13.22
CA PHE A 376 -9.64 12.93 12.89
C PHE A 376 -8.74 12.71 14.11
N ILE A 377 -9.16 13.14 15.30
CA ILE A 377 -8.45 12.86 16.55
C ILE A 377 -8.40 11.34 16.79
N VAL A 378 -9.52 10.64 16.65
CA VAL A 378 -9.57 9.19 16.86
C VAL A 378 -8.78 8.45 15.77
N MET A 379 -8.86 8.88 14.51
CA MET A 379 -8.03 8.33 13.43
C MET A 379 -6.54 8.44 13.77
N ALA A 380 -6.08 9.63 14.16
CA ALA A 380 -4.68 9.85 14.54
C ALA A 380 -4.26 9.00 15.76
N ALA A 381 -5.14 8.84 16.75
CA ALA A 381 -4.88 8.03 17.94
C ALA A 381 -4.86 6.51 17.63
N THR A 382 -5.56 6.07 16.59
CA THR A 382 -5.66 4.65 16.21
C THR A 382 -4.74 4.28 15.03
N GLY A 383 -3.90 5.22 14.56
CA GLY A 383 -2.96 4.97 13.45
C GLY A 383 -3.65 4.72 12.10
N LYS A 384 -4.78 5.38 11.86
CA LYS A 384 -5.52 5.28 10.61
C LYS A 384 -5.25 6.51 9.77
N ASP A 385 -4.65 6.29 8.59
CA ASP A 385 -4.26 7.34 7.67
C ASP A 385 -5.38 7.68 6.67
N PHE A 386 -5.18 8.75 5.90
CA PHE A 386 -6.02 9.06 4.75
C PHE A 386 -5.60 8.19 3.56
N ASP A 387 -6.54 7.41 3.06
CA ASP A 387 -6.47 6.65 1.84
C ASP A 387 -7.82 6.74 1.10
N ARG A 388 -7.93 6.15 -0.09
CA ARG A 388 -9.17 6.16 -0.87
C ARG A 388 -10.37 5.59 -0.09
N ILE A 389 -10.16 4.55 0.70
CA ILE A 389 -11.23 3.88 1.47
C ILE A 389 -11.65 4.73 2.66
N THR A 390 -10.70 5.29 3.41
CA THR A 390 -11.00 6.14 4.58
C THR A 390 -11.66 7.46 4.17
N LEU A 391 -11.18 8.11 3.10
CA LEU A 391 -11.78 9.32 2.54
C LEU A 391 -13.17 9.04 1.97
N GLY A 392 -13.34 7.94 1.21
CA GLY A 392 -14.64 7.50 0.74
C GLY A 392 -15.62 7.21 1.88
N SER A 393 -15.13 6.60 2.95
CA SER A 393 -15.92 6.33 4.17
C SER A 393 -16.34 7.61 4.89
N LEU A 394 -15.48 8.63 4.93
CA LEU A 394 -15.82 9.95 5.47
C LEU A 394 -16.90 10.65 4.63
N ILE A 395 -16.83 10.58 3.29
CA ILE A 395 -17.86 11.12 2.40
C ILE A 395 -19.19 10.41 2.65
N LEU A 396 -19.17 9.08 2.75
CA LEU A 396 -20.35 8.29 3.08
C LEU A 396 -20.92 8.67 4.45
N ALA A 397 -20.07 8.80 5.44
CA ALA A 397 -20.45 9.19 6.79
C ALA A 397 -21.09 10.59 6.83
N LEU A 398 -20.62 11.56 6.02
CA LEU A 398 -21.18 12.91 5.99
C LEU A 398 -22.70 12.94 5.81
N GLY A 399 -23.22 12.08 4.94
CA GLY A 399 -24.67 11.97 4.73
C GLY A 399 -25.42 11.42 5.95
N LEU A 400 -24.75 10.64 6.79
CA LEU A 400 -25.32 10.00 7.99
C LEU A 400 -25.12 10.84 9.26
N LEU A 401 -24.10 11.74 9.28
CA LEU A 401 -23.73 12.51 10.46
C LEU A 401 -24.68 13.64 10.80
N VAL A 402 -25.42 14.12 9.82
CA VAL A 402 -26.28 15.30 9.96
C VAL A 402 -27.58 14.98 10.69
N ASP A 403 -28.06 13.74 10.56
CA ASP A 403 -29.39 13.33 11.03
C ASP A 403 -29.55 13.51 12.54
N ASP A 404 -28.56 13.10 13.34
CA ASP A 404 -28.61 13.22 14.79
C ASP A 404 -28.70 14.68 15.26
N ALA A 405 -27.91 15.58 14.63
CA ALA A 405 -27.93 16.99 14.94
C ALA A 405 -29.28 17.66 14.57
N ILE A 406 -29.85 17.25 13.41
CA ILE A 406 -31.17 17.70 12.96
C ILE A 406 -32.25 17.29 13.97
N ILE A 407 -32.31 16.03 14.35
CA ILE A 407 -33.32 15.51 15.29
C ILE A 407 -33.22 16.25 16.63
N ALA A 408 -32.03 16.44 17.16
CA ALA A 408 -31.82 17.12 18.45
C ALA A 408 -32.30 18.58 18.41
N ILE A 409 -31.94 19.32 17.36
CA ILE A 409 -32.29 20.75 17.25
C ILE A 409 -33.77 20.96 16.92
N GLU A 410 -34.35 20.08 16.10
CA GLU A 410 -35.78 20.12 15.75
C GLU A 410 -36.65 19.84 16.98
N MET A 411 -36.32 18.84 17.79
CA MET A 411 -37.01 18.55 19.04
C MET A 411 -36.94 19.75 20.00
N MET A 412 -35.78 20.42 20.10
CA MET A 412 -35.64 21.64 20.89
C MET A 412 -36.54 22.74 20.37
N LEU A 413 -36.59 22.95 19.04
CA LEU A 413 -37.41 23.97 18.39
C LEU A 413 -38.90 23.76 18.68
N VAL A 414 -39.40 22.51 18.47
CA VAL A 414 -40.78 22.12 18.75
C VAL A 414 -41.16 22.45 20.20
N LYS A 415 -40.29 22.11 21.19
CA LYS A 415 -40.58 22.38 22.60
C LYS A 415 -40.52 23.86 22.97
N MET A 416 -39.65 24.64 22.31
CA MET A 416 -39.65 26.08 22.47
C MET A 416 -40.95 26.73 21.92
N GLU A 417 -41.48 26.25 20.80
CA GLU A 417 -42.80 26.67 20.25
C GLU A 417 -43.97 26.33 21.17
N GLU A 418 -43.85 25.23 21.95
CA GLU A 418 -44.83 24.87 23.00
C GLU A 418 -44.70 25.74 24.27
N GLY A 419 -43.63 26.56 24.39
CA GLY A 419 -43.41 27.50 25.47
C GLY A 419 -42.41 27.04 26.54
N TYR A 420 -41.65 25.98 26.27
CA TYR A 420 -40.53 25.64 27.14
C TYR A 420 -39.40 26.67 27.02
N ASP A 421 -38.69 26.91 28.11
CA ASP A 421 -37.45 27.67 28.07
C ASP A 421 -36.36 26.86 27.34
N ARG A 422 -35.31 27.53 26.87
CA ARG A 422 -34.23 26.92 26.06
C ARG A 422 -33.55 25.75 26.75
N ILE A 423 -33.35 25.86 28.08
CA ILE A 423 -32.70 24.80 28.88
C ILE A 423 -33.63 23.61 29.04
N GLY A 424 -34.91 23.87 29.33
CA GLY A 424 -35.95 22.83 29.43
C GLY A 424 -36.15 22.11 28.09
N ALA A 425 -36.16 22.83 26.96
CA ALA A 425 -36.24 22.25 25.64
C ALA A 425 -35.04 21.33 25.33
N ALA A 426 -33.81 21.74 25.68
CA ALA A 426 -32.62 20.92 25.53
C ALA A 426 -32.65 19.64 26.40
N ALA A 427 -33.10 19.78 27.65
CA ALA A 427 -33.25 18.64 28.55
C ALA A 427 -34.32 17.65 28.09
N TYR A 428 -35.42 18.16 27.50
CA TYR A 428 -36.47 17.34 26.93
C TYR A 428 -36.01 16.58 25.69
N ALA A 429 -35.26 17.25 24.79
CA ALA A 429 -34.67 16.62 23.62
C ALA A 429 -33.81 15.40 24.00
N TRP A 430 -32.91 15.56 24.98
CA TRP A 430 -32.14 14.42 25.50
C TRP A 430 -33.02 13.26 25.95
N SER A 431 -34.00 13.54 26.82
CA SER A 431 -34.79 12.49 27.47
C SER A 431 -35.62 11.65 26.48
N HIS A 432 -35.95 12.21 25.32
CA HIS A 432 -36.84 11.57 24.35
C HIS A 432 -36.14 11.11 23.07
N THR A 433 -35.04 11.73 22.69
CA THR A 433 -34.36 11.42 21.41
C THR A 433 -33.00 10.75 21.56
N ALA A 434 -32.25 10.97 22.66
CA ALA A 434 -30.88 10.49 22.77
C ALA A 434 -30.76 8.97 22.68
N ALA A 435 -31.61 8.20 23.37
CA ALA A 435 -31.55 6.74 23.34
C ALA A 435 -32.04 6.14 22.01
N PRO A 436 -33.16 6.57 21.40
CA PRO A 436 -33.56 6.14 20.07
C PRO A 436 -32.52 6.48 18.99
N MET A 437 -31.90 7.66 19.03
CA MET A 437 -30.84 8.06 18.13
C MET A 437 -29.64 7.13 18.25
N LEU A 438 -29.15 6.88 19.48
CA LEU A 438 -28.05 5.95 19.70
C LEU A 438 -28.34 4.54 19.17
N ALA A 439 -29.56 4.05 19.41
CA ALA A 439 -29.97 2.75 18.90
C ALA A 439 -29.92 2.70 17.36
N GLY A 440 -30.45 3.74 16.67
CA GLY A 440 -30.38 3.86 15.22
C GLY A 440 -28.94 3.95 14.71
N THR A 441 -28.12 4.77 15.36
CA THR A 441 -26.69 4.95 15.06
C THR A 441 -25.91 3.62 15.19
N LEU A 442 -26.14 2.86 16.27
CA LEU A 442 -25.50 1.56 16.46
C LEU A 442 -25.97 0.53 15.43
N VAL A 443 -27.25 0.48 15.10
CA VAL A 443 -27.78 -0.42 14.06
C VAL A 443 -27.15 -0.10 12.71
N THR A 444 -27.02 1.18 12.37
CA THR A 444 -26.35 1.61 11.14
C THR A 444 -24.88 1.20 11.13
N ALA A 445 -24.17 1.43 12.23
CA ALA A 445 -22.76 1.01 12.37
C ALA A 445 -22.60 -0.52 12.23
N ILE A 446 -23.51 -1.31 12.84
CA ILE A 446 -23.51 -2.78 12.73
C ILE A 446 -23.75 -3.22 11.28
N GLY A 447 -24.47 -2.46 10.48
CA GLY A 447 -24.65 -2.74 9.05
C GLY A 447 -23.33 -2.79 8.25
N PHE A 448 -22.30 -2.07 8.70
CA PHE A 448 -20.95 -2.09 8.12
C PHE A 448 -20.00 -3.14 8.76
N MET A 449 -20.44 -3.82 9.82
CA MET A 449 -19.64 -4.80 10.57
C MET A 449 -19.07 -5.93 9.69
N PRO A 450 -19.77 -6.47 8.69
CA PRO A 450 -19.19 -7.49 7.80
C PRO A 450 -17.88 -7.07 7.15
N ASN A 451 -17.76 -5.79 6.74
CA ASN A 451 -16.52 -5.27 6.11
C ASN A 451 -15.37 -5.21 7.13
N GLY A 452 -15.67 -4.86 8.38
CA GLY A 452 -14.66 -4.71 9.44
C GLY A 452 -14.08 -6.02 9.98
N PHE A 453 -14.81 -7.13 9.81
CA PHE A 453 -14.45 -8.43 10.39
C PHE A 453 -14.31 -9.54 9.36
N ALA A 454 -14.37 -9.23 8.07
CA ALA A 454 -14.14 -10.20 7.01
C ALA A 454 -12.68 -10.68 7.02
N LYS A 455 -12.50 -12.00 7.18
CA LYS A 455 -11.17 -12.63 7.19
C LYS A 455 -10.74 -12.92 5.75
N SER A 456 -10.31 -11.89 5.04
CA SER A 456 -9.87 -11.99 3.65
C SER A 456 -9.00 -10.78 3.30
N THR A 457 -8.23 -10.85 2.23
CA THR A 457 -7.48 -9.69 1.69
C THR A 457 -8.42 -8.54 1.37
N ALA A 458 -9.60 -8.85 0.81
CA ALA A 458 -10.65 -7.87 0.58
C ALA A 458 -11.13 -7.22 1.89
N GLY A 459 -11.30 -8.02 2.95
CA GLY A 459 -11.64 -7.54 4.27
C GLY A 459 -10.57 -6.63 4.86
N GLU A 460 -9.29 -6.97 4.73
CA GLU A 460 -8.18 -6.11 5.15
C GLU A 460 -8.23 -4.75 4.45
N TYR A 461 -8.40 -4.74 3.13
CA TYR A 461 -8.49 -3.54 2.32
C TYR A 461 -9.69 -2.65 2.68
N THR A 462 -10.86 -3.24 2.94
CA THR A 462 -12.11 -2.49 3.21
C THR A 462 -12.42 -2.30 4.69
N SER A 463 -11.66 -2.90 5.61
CA SER A 463 -11.95 -2.89 7.06
C SER A 463 -12.08 -1.48 7.63
N ASN A 464 -11.31 -0.53 7.12
CA ASN A 464 -11.34 0.86 7.55
C ASN A 464 -12.71 1.52 7.31
N MET A 465 -13.51 1.03 6.36
CA MET A 465 -14.87 1.53 6.15
C MET A 465 -15.73 1.37 7.40
N PHE A 466 -15.74 0.19 8.01
CA PHE A 466 -16.50 -0.05 9.25
C PHE A 466 -16.03 0.85 10.39
N TRP A 467 -14.71 0.91 10.60
CA TRP A 467 -14.14 1.68 11.72
C TRP A 467 -14.39 3.18 11.56
N ILE A 468 -14.16 3.74 10.38
CA ILE A 468 -14.33 5.18 10.13
C ILE A 468 -15.81 5.58 10.23
N VAL A 469 -16.70 4.83 9.57
CA VAL A 469 -18.15 5.11 9.63
C VAL A 469 -18.67 4.94 11.07
N GLY A 470 -18.27 3.87 11.76
CA GLY A 470 -18.67 3.61 13.14
C GLY A 470 -18.21 4.70 14.11
N ILE A 471 -16.94 5.10 14.02
CA ILE A 471 -16.37 6.20 14.83
C ILE A 471 -17.11 7.51 14.52
N ALA A 472 -17.34 7.81 13.24
CA ALA A 472 -18.01 9.01 12.81
C ALA A 472 -19.44 9.08 13.34
N LEU A 473 -20.20 8.01 13.25
CA LEU A 473 -21.56 7.91 13.75
C LEU A 473 -21.64 8.09 15.28
N ILE A 474 -20.75 7.43 16.03
CA ILE A 474 -20.71 7.59 17.50
C ILE A 474 -20.30 9.03 17.88
N ALA A 475 -19.31 9.59 17.19
CA ALA A 475 -18.90 10.99 17.39
C ALA A 475 -20.05 11.97 17.09
N SER A 476 -20.83 11.71 16.01
CA SER A 476 -22.01 12.49 15.67
C SER A 476 -23.06 12.48 16.76
N TRP A 477 -23.36 11.30 17.29
CA TRP A 477 -24.30 11.18 18.41
C TRP A 477 -23.81 11.99 19.63
N VAL A 478 -22.52 11.90 20.00
CA VAL A 478 -21.97 12.69 21.10
C VAL A 478 -22.10 14.19 20.85
N VAL A 479 -21.76 14.64 19.63
CA VAL A 479 -21.87 16.05 19.22
C VAL A 479 -23.34 16.50 19.27
N ALA A 480 -24.26 15.68 18.77
CA ALA A 480 -25.68 15.95 18.74
C ALA A 480 -26.32 16.10 20.14
N VAL A 481 -25.87 15.33 21.12
CA VAL A 481 -26.42 15.38 22.47
C VAL A 481 -25.72 16.37 23.40
N VAL A 482 -24.46 16.75 23.12
CA VAL A 482 -23.67 17.66 23.95
C VAL A 482 -23.59 19.06 23.35
N PHE A 483 -23.05 19.16 22.14
CA PHE A 483 -22.71 20.45 21.54
C PHE A 483 -23.85 21.09 20.76
N THR A 484 -24.70 20.30 20.08
CA THR A 484 -25.85 20.84 19.34
C THR A 484 -26.85 21.52 20.25
N PRO A 485 -27.26 20.99 21.43
CA PRO A 485 -28.12 21.69 22.36
C PRO A 485 -27.48 22.97 22.93
N TYR A 486 -26.18 22.93 23.22
CA TYR A 486 -25.45 24.12 23.67
C TYR A 486 -25.45 25.25 22.63
N LEU A 487 -25.15 24.93 21.36
CA LEU A 487 -25.22 25.87 20.27
C LEU A 487 -26.67 26.36 20.03
N GLY A 488 -27.64 25.45 20.13
CA GLY A 488 -29.06 25.78 20.02
C GLY A 488 -29.50 26.82 21.05
N VAL A 489 -29.12 26.66 22.32
CA VAL A 489 -29.40 27.64 23.38
C VAL A 489 -28.80 29.00 23.10
N LYS A 490 -27.62 29.08 22.45
CA LYS A 490 -26.94 30.35 22.12
C LYS A 490 -27.46 31.02 20.86
N LEU A 491 -27.74 30.26 19.82
CA LEU A 491 -27.99 30.75 18.45
C LEU A 491 -29.48 30.83 18.09
N LEU A 492 -30.34 30.00 18.69
CA LEU A 492 -31.76 30.06 18.42
C LEU A 492 -32.37 31.35 18.99
N PRO A 493 -33.32 32.00 18.28
CA PRO A 493 -34.04 33.15 18.79
C PRO A 493 -34.99 32.74 19.95
N ASN A 494 -35.46 33.73 20.72
CA ASN A 494 -36.63 33.51 21.56
C ASN A 494 -37.83 33.31 20.66
N ILE A 495 -38.44 32.16 20.76
CA ILE A 495 -39.65 31.85 19.99
C ILE A 495 -40.83 32.10 20.92
N GLU A 496 -41.71 33.03 20.50
CA GLU A 496 -42.96 33.25 21.20
C GLU A 496 -43.90 32.07 20.98
N LYS A 497 -44.67 31.73 22.01
CA LYS A 497 -45.68 30.68 21.94
C LYS A 497 -46.65 30.97 20.79
N ARG A 498 -46.69 30.08 19.81
CA ARG A 498 -47.52 30.27 18.61
C ARG A 498 -49.01 30.02 18.94
N ALA A 499 -49.84 30.99 18.63
CA ALA A 499 -51.29 30.84 18.73
C ALA A 499 -51.75 29.76 17.74
N GLY A 500 -52.30 28.64 18.24
CA GLY A 500 -52.74 27.49 17.43
C GLY A 500 -51.85 26.24 17.53
N GLY A 501 -50.71 26.29 18.22
CA GLY A 501 -49.83 25.14 18.42
C GLY A 501 -49.09 24.68 17.17
N HIS A 502 -48.29 23.63 17.30
CA HIS A 502 -47.49 23.04 16.22
C HIS A 502 -48.33 22.44 15.10
N GLU A 503 -49.59 22.02 15.38
CA GLU A 503 -50.52 21.44 14.39
C GLU A 503 -50.96 22.41 13.28
N ALA A 504 -50.99 23.72 13.55
CA ALA A 504 -51.35 24.75 12.57
C ALA A 504 -50.37 24.86 11.38
N ILE A 505 -49.14 24.40 11.56
CA ILE A 505 -48.10 24.39 10.52
C ILE A 505 -48.47 23.38 9.41
N TYR A 506 -49.14 22.28 9.80
CA TYR A 506 -49.50 21.19 8.89
C TYR A 506 -50.89 21.33 8.25
N ASP A 507 -51.58 22.43 8.49
CA ASP A 507 -52.85 22.70 7.86
C ASP A 507 -52.72 23.58 6.62
N THR A 508 -51.85 23.17 5.70
CA THR A 508 -51.67 23.83 4.41
C THR A 508 -52.21 22.95 3.27
N PRO A 509 -52.57 23.53 2.10
CA PRO A 509 -53.07 22.76 0.95
C PRO A 509 -52.08 21.67 0.51
N HIS A 510 -50.77 21.90 0.67
CA HIS A 510 -49.73 20.91 0.33
C HIS A 510 -49.74 19.72 1.29
N TYR A 511 -49.77 19.98 2.60
CA TYR A 511 -49.84 18.93 3.62
C TYR A 511 -51.15 18.15 3.53
N ASN A 512 -52.27 18.81 3.21
CA ASN A 512 -53.58 18.16 3.02
C ASN A 512 -53.60 17.26 1.77
N ARG A 513 -52.86 17.59 0.69
CA ARG A 513 -52.63 16.69 -0.44
C ARG A 513 -51.80 15.47 -0.04
N PHE A 514 -50.72 15.71 0.66
CA PHE A 514 -49.83 14.65 1.14
C PHE A 514 -50.55 13.70 2.11
N ARG A 515 -51.35 14.23 3.03
CA ARG A 515 -52.20 13.44 3.94
C ARG A 515 -53.18 12.54 3.18
N ARG A 516 -53.79 13.06 2.09
CA ARG A 516 -54.66 12.27 1.22
C ARG A 516 -53.90 11.16 0.49
N PHE A 517 -52.71 11.45 0.02
CA PHE A 517 -51.84 10.45 -0.60
C PHE A 517 -51.45 9.36 0.40
N LEU A 518 -51.01 9.71 1.59
CA LEU A 518 -50.69 8.74 2.65
C LEU A 518 -51.91 7.89 3.02
N GLY A 519 -53.10 8.49 3.11
CA GLY A 519 -54.34 7.77 3.35
C GLY A 519 -54.65 6.73 2.26
N LEU A 520 -54.34 7.03 1.01
CA LEU A 520 -54.48 6.10 -0.11
C LEU A 520 -53.45 4.95 -0.02
N VAL A 521 -52.21 5.26 0.32
CA VAL A 521 -51.13 4.27 0.53
C VAL A 521 -51.53 3.29 1.65
N ILE A 522 -51.99 3.80 2.78
CA ILE A 522 -52.42 2.98 3.92
C ILE A 522 -53.64 2.10 3.55
N ARG A 523 -54.62 2.64 2.84
CA ARG A 523 -55.79 1.88 2.40
C ARG A 523 -55.42 0.76 1.43
N ARG A 524 -54.44 0.99 0.55
CA ARG A 524 -53.99 0.01 -0.44
C ARG A 524 -52.67 -0.67 -0.04
N LYS A 525 -52.49 -0.94 1.26
CA LYS A 525 -51.25 -1.49 1.84
C LYS A 525 -50.69 -2.72 1.11
N TRP A 526 -51.56 -3.63 0.65
CA TRP A 526 -51.12 -4.83 -0.07
C TRP A 526 -50.63 -4.53 -1.48
N LEU A 527 -51.18 -3.55 -2.18
CA LEU A 527 -50.69 -3.11 -3.48
C LEU A 527 -49.34 -2.42 -3.34
N VAL A 528 -49.17 -1.61 -2.31
CA VAL A 528 -47.90 -0.98 -1.98
C VAL A 528 -46.86 -2.04 -1.61
N ALA A 529 -47.20 -3.01 -0.76
CA ALA A 529 -46.32 -4.12 -0.43
C ALA A 529 -45.89 -4.90 -1.68
N ALA A 530 -46.83 -5.24 -2.57
CA ALA A 530 -46.51 -5.94 -3.82
C ALA A 530 -45.62 -5.09 -4.75
N SER A 531 -45.83 -3.77 -4.83
CA SER A 531 -44.96 -2.89 -5.64
C SER A 531 -43.53 -2.79 -5.08
N VAL A 532 -43.37 -2.75 -3.75
CA VAL A 532 -42.03 -2.74 -3.09
C VAL A 532 -41.34 -4.08 -3.32
N VAL A 533 -42.03 -5.21 -3.14
CA VAL A 533 -41.46 -6.54 -3.40
C VAL A 533 -41.09 -6.69 -4.87
N GLY A 534 -41.97 -6.23 -5.79
CA GLY A 534 -41.68 -6.23 -7.23
C GLY A 534 -40.46 -5.40 -7.59
N ALA A 535 -40.33 -4.20 -7.05
CA ALA A 535 -39.15 -3.35 -7.23
C ALA A 535 -37.90 -4.00 -6.68
N PHE A 536 -37.99 -4.65 -5.52
CA PHE A 536 -36.87 -5.39 -4.93
C PHE A 536 -36.43 -6.56 -5.81
N ILE A 537 -37.36 -7.35 -6.34
CA ILE A 537 -37.03 -8.45 -7.26
C ILE A 537 -36.35 -7.91 -8.52
N ILE A 538 -36.89 -6.81 -9.10
CA ILE A 538 -36.25 -6.17 -10.27
C ILE A 538 -34.83 -5.69 -9.94
N ALA A 539 -34.61 -5.10 -8.77
CA ALA A 539 -33.29 -4.67 -8.33
C ALA A 539 -32.34 -5.84 -8.18
N VAL A 540 -32.77 -6.96 -7.57
CA VAL A 540 -31.96 -8.16 -7.42
C VAL A 540 -31.60 -8.77 -8.79
N LEU A 541 -32.55 -8.85 -9.71
CA LEU A 541 -32.29 -9.30 -11.08
C LEU A 541 -31.33 -8.35 -11.82
N GLY A 542 -31.51 -7.05 -11.61
CA GLY A 542 -30.63 -6.01 -12.17
C GLY A 542 -29.17 -6.10 -11.67
N MET A 543 -28.95 -6.57 -10.45
CA MET A 543 -27.60 -6.81 -9.93
C MET A 543 -26.79 -7.81 -10.78
N GLY A 544 -27.45 -8.76 -11.44
CA GLY A 544 -26.78 -9.70 -12.34
C GLY A 544 -26.15 -9.06 -13.59
N VAL A 545 -26.58 -7.84 -13.95
CA VAL A 545 -26.06 -7.07 -15.09
C VAL A 545 -24.89 -6.17 -14.68
N VAL A 546 -24.75 -5.90 -13.39
CA VAL A 546 -23.67 -5.05 -12.86
C VAL A 546 -22.35 -5.82 -12.89
N LYS A 547 -21.34 -5.24 -13.53
CA LYS A 547 -19.98 -5.82 -13.54
C LYS A 547 -19.44 -5.83 -12.11
N GLN A 548 -19.07 -7.01 -11.65
CA GLN A 548 -18.41 -7.18 -10.34
C GLN A 548 -16.92 -6.97 -10.50
N GLN A 549 -16.41 -5.95 -9.87
CA GLN A 549 -15.00 -5.60 -9.91
C GLN A 549 -14.58 -5.19 -8.49
N PHE A 550 -13.58 -5.88 -7.92
CA PHE A 550 -13.13 -5.60 -6.55
C PHE A 550 -12.27 -4.33 -6.50
N PHE A 551 -11.24 -4.26 -7.35
CA PHE A 551 -10.46 -3.05 -7.50
C PHE A 551 -11.04 -2.20 -8.63
N PRO A 552 -11.21 -0.88 -8.43
CA PRO A 552 -11.55 0.02 -9.52
C PRO A 552 -10.44 0.01 -10.57
N MET A 553 -10.77 0.35 -11.80
CA MET A 553 -9.75 0.54 -12.83
C MET A 553 -8.79 1.63 -12.39
N SER A 554 -7.50 1.38 -12.56
CA SER A 554 -6.47 2.37 -12.24
C SER A 554 -6.47 3.48 -13.29
N ASP A 555 -6.58 4.73 -12.84
CA ASP A 555 -6.43 5.93 -13.69
C ASP A 555 -4.96 6.34 -13.85
N ARG A 556 -4.01 5.41 -13.64
CA ARG A 556 -2.59 5.69 -13.80
C ARG A 556 -2.27 5.96 -15.27
N PRO A 557 -1.50 7.01 -15.56
CA PRO A 557 -1.08 7.33 -16.93
C PRO A 557 0.04 6.38 -17.42
N GLU A 558 0.08 5.16 -16.92
CA GLU A 558 1.09 4.15 -17.22
C GLU A 558 0.48 3.04 -18.05
N VAL A 559 1.12 2.71 -19.17
CA VAL A 559 0.76 1.58 -20.03
C VAL A 559 1.88 0.56 -20.00
N LEU A 560 1.57 -0.65 -19.56
CA LEU A 560 2.49 -1.78 -19.61
C LEU A 560 2.30 -2.52 -20.94
N VAL A 561 3.37 -2.60 -21.72
CA VAL A 561 3.41 -3.38 -22.95
C VAL A 561 4.30 -4.60 -22.74
N GLU A 562 3.71 -5.77 -22.70
CA GLU A 562 4.43 -7.03 -22.57
C GLU A 562 4.74 -7.60 -23.96
N VAL A 563 6.02 -7.83 -24.24
CA VAL A 563 6.50 -8.43 -25.50
C VAL A 563 7.07 -9.81 -25.20
N GLN A 564 6.31 -10.85 -25.50
CA GLN A 564 6.73 -12.22 -25.31
C GLN A 564 7.33 -12.80 -26.60
N MET A 565 8.60 -13.21 -26.52
CA MET A 565 9.31 -13.86 -27.61
C MET A 565 9.27 -15.38 -27.47
N PRO A 566 9.43 -16.15 -28.56
CA PRO A 566 9.54 -17.60 -28.48
C PRO A 566 10.68 -18.05 -27.55
N TYR A 567 10.49 -19.17 -26.89
CA TYR A 567 11.52 -19.74 -26.01
C TYR A 567 12.83 -20.01 -26.78
N GLY A 568 13.96 -19.67 -26.18
CA GLY A 568 15.29 -19.79 -26.79
C GLY A 568 15.72 -18.56 -27.62
N THR A 569 14.88 -17.53 -27.70
CA THR A 569 15.28 -16.26 -28.32
C THR A 569 16.39 -15.60 -27.49
N SER A 570 17.44 -15.11 -28.17
CA SER A 570 18.55 -14.43 -27.48
C SER A 570 18.12 -13.07 -26.91
N ILE A 571 18.87 -12.59 -25.90
CA ILE A 571 18.63 -11.29 -25.27
C ILE A 571 18.77 -10.15 -26.29
N GLU A 572 19.68 -10.28 -27.28
CA GLU A 572 19.87 -9.29 -28.33
C GLU A 572 18.64 -9.19 -29.24
N GLN A 573 18.06 -10.34 -29.64
CA GLN A 573 16.85 -10.39 -30.46
C GLN A 573 15.66 -9.81 -29.70
N THR A 574 15.50 -10.15 -28.43
CA THR A 574 14.48 -9.58 -27.55
C THR A 574 14.67 -8.08 -27.40
N SER A 575 15.90 -7.63 -27.18
CA SER A 575 16.25 -6.20 -27.10
C SER A 575 15.97 -5.46 -28.41
N ALA A 576 16.25 -6.07 -29.55
CA ALA A 576 15.95 -5.48 -30.88
C ALA A 576 14.43 -5.39 -31.12
N ALA A 577 13.65 -6.38 -30.67
CA ALA A 577 12.19 -6.35 -30.77
C ALA A 577 11.59 -5.23 -29.90
N THR A 578 12.02 -5.14 -28.64
CA THR A 578 11.56 -4.08 -27.73
C THR A 578 11.98 -2.69 -28.19
N ALA A 579 13.18 -2.53 -28.80
CA ALA A 579 13.61 -1.26 -29.38
C ALA A 579 12.69 -0.77 -30.51
N LYS A 580 12.10 -1.67 -31.30
CA LYS A 580 11.11 -1.29 -32.31
C LYS A 580 9.82 -0.77 -31.67
N VAL A 581 9.38 -1.38 -30.59
CA VAL A 581 8.21 -0.92 -29.82
C VAL A 581 8.50 0.44 -29.19
N GLU A 582 9.67 0.63 -28.57
CA GLU A 582 10.09 1.92 -28.01
C GLU A 582 10.10 3.03 -29.08
N ALA A 583 10.68 2.76 -30.25
CA ALA A 583 10.73 3.72 -31.36
C ALA A 583 9.33 4.06 -31.90
N TRP A 584 8.38 3.14 -31.83
CA TRP A 584 7.00 3.37 -32.22
C TRP A 584 6.25 4.22 -31.17
N LEU A 585 6.44 3.93 -29.89
CA LEU A 585 5.84 4.69 -28.79
C LEU A 585 6.39 6.13 -28.66
N ALA A 586 7.61 6.37 -29.12
CA ALA A 586 8.24 7.69 -29.09
C ALA A 586 7.76 8.63 -30.22
N ARG A 587 6.93 8.16 -31.16
CA ARG A 587 6.33 8.95 -32.25
C ARG A 587 5.01 9.58 -31.86
#